data_bc2768e64a86d43001e632ac4613dd41
#
_entry.id   bc2768e64a86d43001e632ac4613dd41
#
_cell.length_a   1.000
_cell.length_b   1.000
_cell.length_c   1.000
_cell.angle_alpha   90.00
_cell.angle_beta   90.00
_cell.angle_gamma   90.00
#
_symmetry.space_group_name_H-M   'P 1'
#
loop_
_entity.id
_entity.type
_entity.pdbx_description
1 polymer ?
#
loop_
_entity_poly.entity_id
_entity_poly.type
_entity_poly.pdbx_seq_one_letter_code
_entity_poly.pdbx_strand_id
1 'polypeptide(L)'
;MKDYTIKQITGDFTFLREKLIETHPNPFMFISKEDLNNDLNNLVTMTGDIDKVPFFFKLMTIFSKIKDSHTRVKGIEKALSEEKYPIRLKYIENQYYISAIEKKYKEYIGAKILSLNSILIKDVISKVKEVIPHENEIVLSNAIEKWVHEPDFLKYLDIIDNSLILEIQTEQGTIKLKPYEISEEQLYDPRRENILKSETLNPKGLYWSKYYKELSTFYLQYNECEDITEEEIRGIIEEIKEKNSKYIVVDLRNNIGGSSLILDPLTKFFYENQDKYIPVVFLSNYTYSAAIINALNILDSKNALSIGTKTAGSPTKFGETTTITLPNTNIEIVISTKYFEEKGYSFGQPLTPHIGTKQTIEQYLNAVDVDWDEFLKQKCY
;
A
#
# COMPACT_ATOMS: atom_id res chain seq x y z
N MET A 1 -27.26 11.66 18.86
CA MET A 1 -26.90 13.05 18.40
C MET A 1 -25.82 12.84 17.36
N LYS A 2 -25.86 13.53 16.24
CA LYS A 2 -24.81 13.41 15.21
C LYS A 2 -23.50 14.03 15.71
N ASP A 3 -22.36 13.50 15.27
CA ASP A 3 -21.04 13.97 15.73
C ASP A 3 -20.72 15.38 15.25
N TYR A 4 -21.13 15.74 14.04
CA TYR A 4 -20.84 17.04 13.41
C TYR A 4 -22.10 17.71 12.87
N THR A 5 -22.23 18.99 13.16
CA THR A 5 -23.30 19.85 12.63
C THR A 5 -22.94 20.41 11.26
N ILE A 6 -23.94 20.74 10.46
CA ILE A 6 -23.75 21.37 9.15
C ILE A 6 -22.93 22.68 9.24
N LYS A 7 -23.06 23.44 10.32
CA LYS A 7 -22.29 24.68 10.53
C LYS A 7 -20.79 24.42 10.69
N GLN A 8 -20.43 23.38 11.46
CA GLN A 8 -19.05 22.97 11.65
C GLN A 8 -18.44 22.51 10.32
N ILE A 9 -19.17 21.67 9.59
CA ILE A 9 -18.75 21.13 8.30
C ILE A 9 -18.54 22.27 7.27
N THR A 10 -19.45 23.23 7.21
CA THR A 10 -19.34 24.39 6.28
C THR A 10 -18.07 25.20 6.53
N GLY A 11 -17.76 25.47 7.82
CA GLY A 11 -16.54 26.19 8.19
C GLY A 11 -15.28 25.41 7.82
N ASP A 12 -15.27 24.12 8.07
CA ASP A 12 -14.14 23.24 7.76
C ASP A 12 -13.90 23.10 6.25
N PHE A 13 -14.93 23.04 5.44
CA PHE A 13 -14.75 22.99 3.98
C PHE A 13 -14.20 24.27 3.38
N THR A 14 -14.61 25.43 3.90
CA THR A 14 -14.03 26.70 3.46
C THR A 14 -12.53 26.70 3.75
N PHE A 15 -12.14 26.31 4.96
CA PHE A 15 -10.74 26.19 5.37
C PHE A 15 -9.98 25.14 4.54
N LEU A 16 -10.55 23.94 4.37
CA LEU A 16 -9.95 22.85 3.59
C LEU A 16 -9.68 23.26 2.15
N ARG A 17 -10.66 23.92 1.51
CA ARG A 17 -10.52 24.40 0.12
C ARG A 17 -9.36 25.37 -0.02
N GLU A 18 -9.26 26.35 0.89
CA GLU A 18 -8.17 27.32 0.88
C GLU A 18 -6.83 26.62 1.07
N LYS A 19 -6.72 25.78 2.08
CA LYS A 19 -5.49 25.04 2.40
C LYS A 19 -5.08 24.06 1.31
N LEU A 20 -6.02 23.36 0.67
CA LEU A 20 -5.72 22.46 -0.44
C LEU A 20 -5.13 23.22 -1.64
N ILE A 21 -5.69 24.39 -1.98
CA ILE A 21 -5.19 25.23 -3.08
C ILE A 21 -3.83 25.84 -2.75
N GLU A 22 -3.60 26.27 -1.51
CA GLU A 22 -2.32 26.84 -1.07
C GLU A 22 -1.19 25.83 -1.00
N THR A 23 -1.50 24.58 -0.66
CA THR A 23 -0.52 23.58 -0.23
C THR A 23 -0.22 22.56 -1.32
N HIS A 24 -1.27 22.02 -1.99
CA HIS A 24 -1.09 20.98 -2.99
C HIS A 24 -0.50 21.57 -4.28
N PRO A 25 0.53 20.98 -4.89
CA PRO A 25 1.22 21.55 -6.05
C PRO A 25 0.31 21.77 -7.26
N ASN A 26 -0.66 20.88 -7.48
CA ASN A 26 -1.68 21.02 -8.51
C ASN A 26 -2.92 20.17 -8.21
N PRO A 27 -3.85 20.64 -7.36
CA PRO A 27 -5.05 19.89 -7.02
C PRO A 27 -6.05 19.77 -8.17
N PHE A 28 -5.81 20.49 -9.27
CA PHE A 28 -6.68 20.56 -10.45
C PHE A 28 -6.16 19.76 -11.65
N MET A 29 -5.18 18.90 -11.46
CA MET A 29 -4.59 18.10 -12.55
C MET A 29 -5.61 17.15 -13.19
N PHE A 30 -6.55 16.61 -12.39
CA PHE A 30 -7.53 15.59 -12.81
C PHE A 30 -8.98 15.99 -12.58
N ILE A 31 -9.23 17.09 -11.90
CA ILE A 31 -10.56 17.65 -11.66
C ILE A 31 -10.53 19.15 -11.87
N SER A 32 -11.55 19.73 -12.49
CA SER A 32 -11.61 21.18 -12.64
C SER A 32 -11.80 21.87 -11.28
N LYS A 33 -11.36 23.13 -11.16
CA LYS A 33 -11.59 23.95 -9.96
C LYS A 33 -13.08 24.10 -9.67
N GLU A 34 -13.90 24.22 -10.72
CA GLU A 34 -15.35 24.33 -10.62
C GLU A 34 -15.96 23.05 -10.06
N ASP A 35 -15.60 21.88 -10.61
CA ASP A 35 -16.10 20.60 -10.14
C ASP A 35 -15.69 20.29 -8.70
N LEU A 36 -14.44 20.57 -8.33
CA LEU A 36 -13.99 20.40 -6.94
C LEU A 36 -14.78 21.29 -5.98
N ASN A 37 -15.03 22.55 -6.36
CA ASN A 37 -15.85 23.46 -5.57
C ASN A 37 -17.30 22.99 -5.47
N ASN A 38 -17.87 22.48 -6.56
CA ASN A 38 -19.22 21.94 -6.57
C ASN A 38 -19.33 20.70 -5.69
N ASP A 39 -18.36 19.81 -5.72
CA ASP A 39 -18.32 18.62 -4.85
C ASP A 39 -18.24 19.00 -3.37
N LEU A 40 -17.39 19.96 -3.00
CA LEU A 40 -17.30 20.48 -1.64
C LEU A 40 -18.61 21.14 -1.19
N ASN A 41 -19.23 21.96 -2.04
CA ASN A 41 -20.51 22.62 -1.74
C ASN A 41 -21.65 21.58 -1.63
N ASN A 42 -21.70 20.59 -2.51
CA ASN A 42 -22.70 19.52 -2.44
C ASN A 42 -22.58 18.71 -1.15
N LEU A 43 -21.36 18.46 -0.67
CA LEU A 43 -21.17 17.82 0.64
C LEU A 43 -21.81 18.60 1.76
N VAL A 44 -21.70 19.93 1.76
CA VAL A 44 -22.32 20.80 2.76
C VAL A 44 -23.87 20.73 2.66
N THR A 45 -24.40 20.90 1.46
CA THR A 45 -25.86 21.05 1.25
C THR A 45 -26.63 19.74 1.40
N MET A 46 -26.03 18.61 0.98
CA MET A 46 -26.70 17.29 0.96
C MET A 46 -26.52 16.49 2.26
N THR A 47 -25.62 16.89 3.15
CA THR A 47 -25.22 16.04 4.27
C THR A 47 -26.05 16.32 5.52
N GLY A 48 -26.43 17.58 5.79
CA GLY A 48 -27.01 17.95 7.10
C GLY A 48 -26.02 17.66 8.23
N ASP A 49 -26.55 17.35 9.42
CA ASP A 49 -25.73 16.83 10.52
C ASP A 49 -25.33 15.39 10.22
N ILE A 50 -24.05 15.02 10.46
CA ILE A 50 -23.46 13.74 10.03
C ILE A 50 -22.62 13.11 11.13
N ASP A 51 -22.55 11.77 11.14
CA ASP A 51 -21.64 11.01 11.97
C ASP A 51 -20.21 11.02 11.39
N LYS A 52 -19.24 10.86 12.27
CA LYS A 52 -17.81 10.98 11.97
C LYS A 52 -17.34 10.06 10.85
N VAL A 53 -17.72 8.78 10.90
CA VAL A 53 -17.25 7.77 9.94
C VAL A 53 -17.74 8.03 8.52
N PRO A 54 -19.05 8.22 8.26
CA PRO A 54 -19.52 8.65 6.94
C PRO A 54 -18.91 9.95 6.46
N PHE A 55 -18.62 10.91 7.35
CA PHE A 55 -17.96 12.14 6.99
C PHE A 55 -16.52 11.93 6.47
N PHE A 56 -15.76 11.05 7.12
CA PHE A 56 -14.43 10.68 6.66
C PHE A 56 -14.44 10.06 5.26
N PHE A 57 -15.35 9.14 4.98
CA PHE A 57 -15.47 8.54 3.64
C PHE A 57 -15.93 9.56 2.58
N LYS A 58 -16.78 10.52 2.94
CA LYS A 58 -17.14 11.62 2.02
C LYS A 58 -15.93 12.50 1.67
N LEU A 59 -15.06 12.83 2.64
CA LEU A 59 -13.80 13.51 2.37
C LEU A 59 -12.88 12.69 1.45
N MET A 60 -12.76 11.40 1.69
CA MET A 60 -11.98 10.49 0.84
C MET A 60 -12.52 10.46 -0.60
N THR A 61 -13.85 10.46 -0.78
CA THR A 61 -14.49 10.54 -2.10
C THR A 61 -14.09 11.81 -2.87
N ILE A 62 -13.90 12.93 -2.18
CA ILE A 62 -13.38 14.16 -2.83
C ILE A 62 -11.92 13.99 -3.20
N PHE A 63 -11.09 13.47 -2.29
CA PHE A 63 -9.66 13.29 -2.53
C PHE A 63 -9.37 12.23 -3.61
N SER A 64 -10.24 11.23 -3.78
CA SER A 64 -10.10 10.25 -4.87
C SER A 64 -10.09 10.89 -6.25
N LYS A 65 -10.79 12.03 -6.43
CA LYS A 65 -10.85 12.77 -7.70
C LYS A 65 -9.57 13.56 -8.00
N ILE A 66 -8.77 13.87 -6.97
CA ILE A 66 -7.44 14.49 -7.11
C ILE A 66 -6.43 13.49 -7.65
N LYS A 67 -6.68 12.19 -7.46
CA LYS A 67 -5.80 11.06 -7.84
C LYS A 67 -4.42 11.13 -7.21
N ASP A 68 -4.37 11.53 -5.96
CA ASP A 68 -3.17 11.55 -5.13
C ASP A 68 -3.39 10.74 -3.86
N SER A 69 -2.76 9.58 -3.77
CA SER A 69 -2.88 8.70 -2.60
C SER A 69 -2.15 9.23 -1.35
N HIS A 70 -1.30 10.23 -1.48
CA HIS A 70 -0.68 10.91 -0.35
C HIS A 70 -1.63 11.96 0.27
N THR A 71 -2.56 12.55 -0.52
CA THR A 71 -3.59 13.47 0.00
C THR A 71 -4.78 12.67 0.51
N ARG A 72 -4.95 12.62 1.85
CA ARG A 72 -5.91 11.72 2.50
C ARG A 72 -6.34 12.20 3.88
N VAL A 73 -7.42 11.62 4.37
CA VAL A 73 -7.84 11.75 5.79
C VAL A 73 -6.91 10.90 6.66
N LYS A 74 -6.40 11.46 7.75
CA LYS A 74 -5.55 10.77 8.73
C LYS A 74 -6.38 10.21 9.88
N GLY A 75 -6.03 9.02 10.33
CA GLY A 75 -6.59 8.42 11.56
C GLY A 75 -8.03 7.91 11.43
N ILE A 76 -8.51 7.66 10.21
CA ILE A 76 -9.85 7.07 9.98
C ILE A 76 -9.97 5.70 10.67
N GLU A 77 -8.91 4.91 10.72
CA GLU A 77 -8.89 3.58 11.32
C GLU A 77 -9.30 3.59 12.80
N LYS A 78 -8.98 4.67 13.52
CA LYS A 78 -9.35 4.85 14.94
C LYS A 78 -10.83 5.20 15.15
N ALA A 79 -11.54 5.58 14.08
CA ALA A 79 -12.94 5.94 14.13
C ALA A 79 -13.87 4.80 13.71
N LEU A 80 -13.32 3.77 13.05
CA LEU A 80 -14.08 2.62 12.58
C LEU A 80 -14.49 1.70 13.74
N SER A 81 -15.52 0.89 13.51
CA SER A 81 -15.92 -0.18 14.43
C SER A 81 -14.75 -1.08 14.79
N GLU A 82 -14.69 -1.54 16.03
CA GLU A 82 -13.72 -2.56 16.46
C GLU A 82 -14.04 -3.94 15.88
N GLU A 83 -15.30 -4.21 15.59
CA GLU A 83 -15.74 -5.45 14.96
C GLU A 83 -15.39 -5.45 13.48
N LYS A 84 -14.74 -6.53 13.03
CA LYS A 84 -14.31 -6.72 11.65
C LYS A 84 -14.82 -8.04 11.11
N TYR A 85 -15.09 -8.10 9.81
CA TYR A 85 -15.31 -9.41 9.19
C TYR A 85 -14.01 -10.22 9.22
N PRO A 86 -14.06 -11.49 9.68
CA PRO A 86 -12.89 -12.35 9.77
C PRO A 86 -12.51 -12.90 8.38
N ILE A 87 -12.07 -11.99 7.52
CA ILE A 87 -11.61 -12.29 6.17
C ILE A 87 -10.44 -11.38 5.79
N ARG A 88 -9.49 -11.93 5.04
CA ARG A 88 -8.47 -11.17 4.30
C ARG A 88 -8.44 -11.68 2.87
N LEU A 89 -8.29 -10.77 1.93
CA LEU A 89 -8.12 -11.10 0.52
C LEU A 89 -6.69 -10.83 0.07
N LYS A 90 -6.27 -11.53 -0.95
CA LYS A 90 -5.01 -11.29 -1.66
C LYS A 90 -5.27 -11.18 -3.15
N TYR A 91 -4.75 -10.10 -3.75
CA TYR A 91 -4.80 -9.86 -5.18
C TYR A 91 -3.60 -10.51 -5.86
N ILE A 92 -3.86 -11.48 -6.72
CA ILE A 92 -2.86 -12.22 -7.50
C ILE A 92 -3.40 -12.42 -8.91
N GLU A 93 -2.60 -12.13 -9.94
CA GLU A 93 -2.93 -12.35 -11.36
C GLU A 93 -4.32 -11.81 -11.75
N ASN A 94 -4.63 -10.57 -11.35
CA ASN A 94 -5.90 -9.88 -11.60
C ASN A 94 -7.14 -10.54 -10.95
N GLN A 95 -6.95 -11.34 -9.92
CA GLN A 95 -8.02 -11.99 -9.16
C GLN A 95 -7.83 -11.77 -7.65
N TYR A 96 -8.94 -11.78 -6.91
CA TYR A 96 -8.92 -11.78 -5.46
C TYR A 96 -9.17 -13.20 -4.94
N TYR A 97 -8.32 -13.63 -4.01
CA TYR A 97 -8.38 -14.91 -3.34
C TYR A 97 -8.51 -14.74 -1.83
N ILE A 98 -9.16 -15.67 -1.18
CA ILE A 98 -9.21 -15.73 0.28
C ILE A 98 -7.81 -16.09 0.79
N SER A 99 -7.16 -15.16 1.50
CA SER A 99 -5.85 -15.43 2.14
C SER A 99 -5.97 -15.77 3.63
N ALA A 100 -7.01 -15.25 4.29
CA ALA A 100 -7.38 -15.63 5.64
C ALA A 100 -8.90 -15.54 5.81
N ILE A 101 -9.49 -16.39 6.65
CA ILE A 101 -10.93 -16.43 6.88
C ILE A 101 -11.26 -17.00 8.26
N GLU A 102 -12.51 -16.79 8.74
CA GLU A 102 -13.04 -17.42 9.93
C GLU A 102 -12.72 -18.93 9.96
N LYS A 103 -12.22 -19.42 11.08
CA LYS A 103 -11.68 -20.80 11.23
C LYS A 103 -12.64 -21.90 10.77
N LYS A 104 -13.95 -21.70 10.89
CA LYS A 104 -14.95 -22.68 10.42
C LYS A 104 -14.98 -22.85 8.89
N TYR A 105 -14.42 -21.89 8.16
CA TYR A 105 -14.35 -21.88 6.69
C TYR A 105 -12.91 -22.09 6.16
N LYS A 106 -12.00 -22.58 6.98
CA LYS A 106 -10.57 -22.74 6.64
C LYS A 106 -10.30 -23.54 5.36
N GLU A 107 -11.21 -24.45 5.01
CA GLU A 107 -11.13 -25.28 3.78
C GLU A 107 -11.27 -24.46 2.49
N TYR A 108 -11.75 -23.22 2.60
CA TYR A 108 -11.90 -22.32 1.44
C TYR A 108 -10.74 -21.32 1.30
N ILE A 109 -9.67 -21.46 2.08
CA ILE A 109 -8.43 -20.70 1.88
C ILE A 109 -7.90 -20.97 0.47
N GLY A 110 -7.54 -19.89 -0.25
CA GLY A 110 -7.11 -19.97 -1.64
C GLY A 110 -8.25 -19.96 -2.66
N ALA A 111 -9.52 -20.00 -2.23
CA ALA A 111 -10.64 -19.89 -3.16
C ALA A 111 -10.74 -18.47 -3.75
N LYS A 112 -11.12 -18.39 -5.03
CA LYS A 112 -11.32 -17.14 -5.75
C LYS A 112 -12.64 -16.50 -5.36
N ILE A 113 -12.62 -15.17 -5.10
CA ILE A 113 -13.83 -14.38 -4.87
C ILE A 113 -14.48 -14.00 -6.20
N LEU A 114 -15.79 -14.22 -6.30
CA LEU A 114 -16.62 -13.85 -7.45
C LEU A 114 -17.46 -12.60 -7.16
N SER A 115 -18.08 -12.53 -6.00
CA SER A 115 -18.94 -11.42 -5.60
C SER A 115 -18.97 -11.20 -4.08
N LEU A 116 -19.34 -9.98 -3.67
CA LEU A 116 -19.72 -9.61 -2.31
C LEU A 116 -21.18 -9.19 -2.34
N ASN A 117 -22.04 -9.83 -1.55
CA ASN A 117 -23.50 -9.58 -1.51
C ASN A 117 -24.15 -9.52 -2.91
N SER A 118 -23.76 -10.45 -3.80
CA SER A 118 -24.19 -10.52 -5.21
C SER A 118 -23.69 -9.38 -6.12
N ILE A 119 -22.86 -8.45 -5.60
CA ILE A 119 -22.18 -7.45 -6.41
C ILE A 119 -20.86 -8.07 -6.90
N LEU A 120 -20.68 -8.16 -8.21
CA LEU A 120 -19.49 -8.76 -8.80
C LEU A 120 -18.23 -8.01 -8.35
N ILE A 121 -17.12 -8.73 -8.16
CA ILE A 121 -15.88 -8.13 -7.65
C ILE A 121 -15.40 -6.94 -8.50
N LYS A 122 -15.60 -6.95 -9.82
CA LYS A 122 -15.28 -5.82 -10.69
C LYS A 122 -16.10 -4.56 -10.38
N ASP A 123 -17.36 -4.73 -9.96
CA ASP A 123 -18.24 -3.62 -9.61
C ASP A 123 -17.92 -3.12 -8.19
N VAL A 124 -17.49 -4.02 -7.30
CA VAL A 124 -16.89 -3.64 -6.00
C VAL A 124 -15.64 -2.77 -6.21
N ILE A 125 -14.75 -3.18 -7.12
CA ILE A 125 -13.56 -2.38 -7.48
C ILE A 125 -13.96 -0.99 -7.95
N SER A 126 -14.98 -0.88 -8.80
CA SER A 126 -15.47 0.40 -9.31
C SER A 126 -15.99 1.30 -8.17
N LYS A 127 -16.74 0.75 -7.21
CA LYS A 127 -17.21 1.48 -6.03
C LYS A 127 -16.06 1.96 -5.14
N VAL A 128 -15.07 1.10 -4.89
CA VAL A 128 -13.87 1.45 -4.09
C VAL A 128 -13.07 2.56 -4.76
N LYS A 129 -12.95 2.52 -6.09
CA LYS A 129 -12.26 3.53 -6.91
C LYS A 129 -12.83 4.94 -6.75
N GLU A 130 -14.13 5.07 -6.51
CA GLU A 130 -14.78 6.36 -6.30
C GLU A 130 -14.44 6.98 -4.95
N VAL A 131 -14.04 6.18 -3.96
CA VAL A 131 -13.83 6.63 -2.57
C VAL A 131 -12.34 6.71 -2.21
N ILE A 132 -11.53 5.78 -2.66
CA ILE A 132 -10.13 5.70 -2.24
C ILE A 132 -9.24 6.59 -3.12
N PRO A 133 -8.48 7.53 -2.53
CA PRO A 133 -7.44 8.26 -3.27
C PRO A 133 -6.40 7.28 -3.84
N HIS A 134 -6.16 7.37 -5.14
CA HIS A 134 -5.24 6.47 -5.83
C HIS A 134 -4.75 7.10 -7.14
N GLU A 135 -3.51 6.83 -7.50
CA GLU A 135 -2.92 7.22 -8.79
C GLU A 135 -2.82 6.05 -9.78
N ASN A 136 -2.98 4.80 -9.32
CA ASN A 136 -2.92 3.62 -10.18
C ASN A 136 -3.72 2.43 -9.61
N GLU A 137 -3.89 1.40 -10.44
CA GLU A 137 -4.68 0.19 -10.10
C GLU A 137 -4.04 -0.69 -9.02
N ILE A 138 -2.72 -0.57 -8.76
CA ILE A 138 -2.05 -1.34 -7.70
C ILE A 138 -2.39 -0.75 -6.33
N VAL A 139 -2.36 0.58 -6.19
CA VAL A 139 -2.85 1.26 -4.98
C VAL A 139 -4.30 0.87 -4.70
N LEU A 140 -5.14 0.82 -5.75
CA LEU A 140 -6.54 0.43 -5.62
C LEU A 140 -6.71 -1.02 -5.19
N SER A 141 -5.93 -1.96 -5.77
CA SER A 141 -6.00 -3.37 -5.37
C SER A 141 -5.57 -3.60 -3.92
N ASN A 142 -4.52 -2.90 -3.47
CA ASN A 142 -4.10 -2.93 -2.07
C ASN A 142 -5.17 -2.32 -1.14
N ALA A 143 -5.89 -1.30 -1.60
CA ALA A 143 -7.00 -0.73 -0.83
C ALA A 143 -8.13 -1.74 -0.61
N ILE A 144 -8.47 -2.56 -1.60
CA ILE A 144 -9.48 -3.61 -1.44
C ILE A 144 -8.99 -4.66 -0.43
N GLU A 145 -7.73 -5.10 -0.50
CA GLU A 145 -7.14 -5.99 0.51
C GLU A 145 -7.28 -5.40 1.92
N LYS A 146 -7.04 -4.09 2.06
CA LYS A 146 -7.11 -3.38 3.34
C LYS A 146 -8.53 -3.17 3.86
N TRP A 147 -9.51 -2.88 3.00
CA TRP A 147 -10.81 -2.35 3.40
C TRP A 147 -11.96 -3.37 3.34
N VAL A 148 -11.79 -4.52 2.68
CA VAL A 148 -12.86 -5.50 2.48
C VAL A 148 -13.41 -6.11 3.79
N HIS A 149 -12.65 -6.05 4.88
CA HIS A 149 -13.05 -6.56 6.17
C HIS A 149 -13.67 -5.51 7.10
N GLU A 150 -13.78 -4.26 6.65
CA GLU A 150 -14.32 -3.13 7.41
C GLU A 150 -15.82 -2.99 7.16
N PRO A 151 -16.70 -3.32 8.14
CA PRO A 151 -18.15 -3.22 7.95
C PRO A 151 -18.60 -1.81 7.60
N ASP A 152 -18.02 -0.79 8.26
CA ASP A 152 -18.37 0.62 8.02
C ASP A 152 -18.06 1.06 6.60
N PHE A 153 -16.96 0.59 6.04
CA PHE A 153 -16.60 0.89 4.66
C PHE A 153 -17.53 0.20 3.66
N LEU A 154 -17.85 -1.08 3.88
CA LEU A 154 -18.76 -1.82 3.03
C LEU A 154 -20.19 -1.27 3.08
N LYS A 155 -20.66 -0.79 4.25
CA LYS A 155 -21.93 -0.07 4.40
C LYS A 155 -21.93 1.25 3.64
N TYR A 156 -20.86 2.02 3.75
CA TYR A 156 -20.73 3.29 3.02
C TYR A 156 -20.77 3.11 1.49
N LEU A 157 -20.23 2.00 0.98
CA LEU A 157 -20.26 1.64 -0.44
C LEU A 157 -21.58 1.01 -0.89
N ASP A 158 -22.59 0.88 -0.03
CA ASP A 158 -23.82 0.13 -0.31
C ASP A 158 -23.54 -1.28 -0.84
N ILE A 159 -22.56 -1.97 -0.26
CA ILE A 159 -22.23 -3.37 -0.55
C ILE A 159 -22.96 -4.27 0.43
N ILE A 160 -23.09 -3.86 1.69
CA ILE A 160 -23.78 -4.59 2.75
C ILE A 160 -24.79 -3.69 3.45
N ASP A 161 -25.87 -4.29 3.94
CA ASP A 161 -26.75 -3.68 4.94
C ASP A 161 -26.32 -4.10 6.35
N ASN A 162 -26.43 -5.40 6.67
CA ASN A 162 -26.19 -5.95 8.00
C ASN A 162 -25.24 -7.15 8.01
N SER A 163 -24.89 -7.73 6.88
CA SER A 163 -24.03 -8.91 6.82
C SER A 163 -23.31 -9.05 5.50
N LEU A 164 -22.12 -9.62 5.55
CA LEU A 164 -21.32 -9.93 4.36
C LEU A 164 -21.65 -11.35 3.88
N ILE A 165 -21.91 -11.49 2.58
CA ILE A 165 -22.02 -12.77 1.89
C ILE A 165 -20.95 -12.80 0.80
N LEU A 166 -20.08 -13.81 0.86
CA LEU A 166 -19.06 -14.05 -0.15
C LEU A 166 -19.53 -15.12 -1.11
N GLU A 167 -19.47 -14.87 -2.40
CA GLU A 167 -19.63 -15.89 -3.42
C GLU A 167 -18.24 -16.25 -3.95
N ILE A 168 -17.88 -17.52 -3.86
CA ILE A 168 -16.54 -18.02 -4.17
C ILE A 168 -16.59 -19.15 -5.20
N GLN A 169 -15.51 -19.26 -5.96
CA GLN A 169 -15.29 -20.38 -6.88
C GLN A 169 -14.55 -21.51 -6.17
N THR A 170 -15.10 -22.71 -6.20
CA THR A 170 -14.46 -23.95 -5.75
C THR A 170 -14.40 -24.96 -6.90
N GLU A 171 -13.70 -26.08 -6.69
CA GLU A 171 -13.67 -27.20 -7.64
C GLU A 171 -15.06 -27.82 -7.86
N GLN A 172 -15.94 -27.74 -6.87
CA GLN A 172 -17.29 -28.28 -6.88
C GLN A 172 -18.33 -27.29 -7.45
N GLY A 173 -17.89 -26.07 -7.83
CA GLY A 173 -18.74 -25.00 -8.32
C GLY A 173 -18.74 -23.76 -7.42
N THR A 174 -19.77 -22.96 -7.55
CA THR A 174 -19.90 -21.72 -6.80
C THR A 174 -20.64 -21.96 -5.49
N ILE A 175 -20.10 -21.47 -4.38
CA ILE A 175 -20.73 -21.53 -3.06
C ILE A 175 -20.81 -20.14 -2.41
N LYS A 176 -21.71 -20.01 -1.42
CA LYS A 176 -21.88 -18.79 -0.62
C LYS A 176 -21.43 -19.01 0.82
N LEU A 177 -20.57 -18.12 1.30
CA LEU A 177 -20.10 -18.09 2.68
C LEU A 177 -20.65 -16.84 3.37
N LYS A 178 -20.93 -16.95 4.66
CA LYS A 178 -21.39 -15.84 5.49
C LYS A 178 -20.49 -15.74 6.74
N PRO A 179 -19.34 -15.05 6.64
CA PRO A 179 -18.53 -14.76 7.81
C PRO A 179 -19.28 -13.82 8.73
N TYR A 180 -19.19 -14.04 10.05
CA TYR A 180 -19.78 -13.15 11.03
C TYR A 180 -18.80 -12.05 11.43
N GLU A 181 -19.36 -10.91 11.92
CA GLU A 181 -18.56 -9.89 12.59
C GLU A 181 -18.05 -10.48 13.90
N ILE A 182 -16.73 -10.67 14.04
CA ILE A 182 -16.07 -11.22 15.24
C ILE A 182 -14.70 -10.60 15.41
N SER A 183 -14.11 -10.79 16.60
CA SER A 183 -12.71 -10.39 16.86
C SER A 183 -11.72 -11.18 16.00
N GLU A 184 -10.54 -10.60 15.74
CA GLU A 184 -9.47 -11.23 14.96
C GLU A 184 -8.99 -12.59 15.51
N GLU A 185 -9.28 -12.90 16.76
CA GLU A 185 -8.89 -14.15 17.42
C GLU A 185 -9.41 -15.43 16.73
N GLN A 186 -10.46 -15.31 15.93
CA GLN A 186 -11.04 -16.44 15.19
C GLN A 186 -10.58 -16.52 13.74
N LEU A 187 -9.71 -15.63 13.30
CA LEU A 187 -9.17 -15.61 11.96
C LEU A 187 -8.12 -16.74 11.78
N TYR A 188 -8.33 -17.60 10.80
CA TYR A 188 -7.32 -18.58 10.37
C TYR A 188 -6.51 -17.99 9.23
N ASP A 189 -5.22 -17.80 9.45
CA ASP A 189 -4.26 -17.22 8.51
C ASP A 189 -3.01 -18.13 8.40
N PRO A 190 -2.99 -19.04 7.43
CA PRO A 190 -1.86 -19.96 7.26
C PRO A 190 -0.58 -19.24 6.84
N ARG A 191 -0.68 -18.12 6.11
CA ARG A 191 0.50 -17.35 5.71
C ARG A 191 1.21 -16.75 6.91
N ARG A 192 0.48 -16.25 7.91
CA ARG A 192 1.06 -15.66 9.13
C ARG A 192 1.99 -16.65 9.83
N GLU A 193 1.61 -17.90 9.92
CA GLU A 193 2.45 -18.95 10.52
C GLU A 193 3.66 -19.30 9.65
N ASN A 194 3.48 -19.35 8.34
CA ASN A 194 4.53 -19.72 7.39
C ASN A 194 5.56 -18.61 7.19
N ILE A 195 5.12 -17.33 7.14
CA ILE A 195 6.02 -16.18 6.99
C ILE A 195 6.99 -16.04 8.17
N LEU A 196 6.56 -16.40 9.39
CA LEU A 196 7.43 -16.40 10.58
C LEU A 196 8.60 -17.39 10.48
N LYS A 197 8.46 -18.43 9.65
CA LYS A 197 9.50 -19.43 9.37
C LYS A 197 10.40 -19.02 8.20
N SER A 198 9.97 -18.08 7.38
CA SER A 198 10.76 -17.58 6.27
C SER A 198 11.81 -16.60 6.77
N GLU A 199 13.03 -16.75 6.30
CA GLU A 199 14.11 -15.85 6.67
C GLU A 199 14.01 -14.50 5.97
N THR A 200 13.63 -14.50 4.70
CA THR A 200 13.62 -13.31 3.83
C THR A 200 12.27 -12.62 3.75
N LEU A 201 11.15 -13.34 3.98
CA LEU A 201 9.81 -12.74 3.94
C LEU A 201 9.33 -12.20 5.29
N ASN A 202 9.90 -12.67 6.40
CA ASN A 202 9.51 -12.22 7.73
C ASN A 202 10.09 -10.81 8.00
N PRO A 203 9.26 -9.74 8.10
CA PRO A 203 9.75 -8.41 8.40
C PRO A 203 10.27 -8.35 9.85
N LYS A 204 11.51 -7.90 10.02
CA LYS A 204 12.20 -7.84 11.33
C LYS A 204 12.60 -6.40 11.64
N GLY A 205 11.73 -5.68 12.34
CA GLY A 205 11.98 -4.28 12.71
C GLY A 205 12.04 -3.36 11.48
N LEU A 206 12.69 -2.20 11.65
CA LEU A 206 12.88 -1.22 10.58
C LEU A 206 13.79 -1.74 9.47
N TYR A 207 14.82 -2.45 9.86
CA TYR A 207 15.72 -3.18 8.97
C TYR A 207 16.38 -4.37 9.67
N TRP A 208 16.90 -5.30 8.88
CA TRP A 208 17.87 -6.30 9.34
C TRP A 208 18.74 -6.75 8.17
N SER A 209 19.92 -7.29 8.48
CA SER A 209 20.88 -7.75 7.46
C SER A 209 21.41 -9.14 7.78
N LYS A 210 21.86 -9.83 6.70
CA LYS A 210 22.55 -11.12 6.80
C LYS A 210 23.50 -11.31 5.64
N TYR A 211 24.67 -11.86 5.93
CA TYR A 211 25.61 -12.33 4.91
C TYR A 211 25.45 -13.81 4.63
N TYR A 212 25.10 -14.14 3.40
CA TYR A 212 25.03 -15.50 2.87
C TYR A 212 26.36 -15.85 2.21
N LYS A 213 27.29 -16.44 2.96
CA LYS A 213 28.68 -16.70 2.55
C LYS A 213 28.76 -17.52 1.26
N GLU A 214 28.02 -18.63 1.18
CA GLU A 214 28.01 -19.53 0.02
C GLU A 214 27.49 -18.84 -1.26
N LEU A 215 26.74 -17.78 -1.07
CA LEU A 215 26.19 -16.97 -2.16
C LEU A 215 27.00 -15.71 -2.42
N SER A 216 28.04 -15.41 -1.64
CA SER A 216 28.74 -14.10 -1.65
C SER A 216 27.76 -12.93 -1.70
N THR A 217 26.65 -13.02 -0.94
CA THR A 217 25.52 -12.10 -0.98
C THR A 217 25.28 -11.50 0.39
N PHE A 218 25.30 -10.19 0.45
CA PHE A 218 24.79 -9.44 1.59
C PHE A 218 23.33 -9.10 1.34
N TYR A 219 22.44 -9.46 2.25
CA TYR A 219 21.01 -9.19 2.19
C TYR A 219 20.67 -8.15 3.24
N LEU A 220 20.02 -7.07 2.82
CA LEU A 220 19.46 -6.02 3.65
C LEU A 220 17.97 -5.95 3.41
N GLN A 221 17.15 -6.33 4.39
CA GLN A 221 15.73 -6.03 4.40
C GLN A 221 15.56 -4.64 4.99
N TYR A 222 15.00 -3.71 4.23
CA TYR A 222 14.80 -2.32 4.60
C TYR A 222 13.31 -1.99 4.55
N ASN A 223 12.63 -2.10 5.69
CA ASN A 223 11.17 -2.11 5.78
C ASN A 223 10.53 -0.74 5.88
N GLU A 224 11.24 0.26 6.42
CA GLU A 224 10.75 1.63 6.58
C GLU A 224 11.88 2.63 6.38
N CYS A 225 11.55 3.80 5.82
CA CYS A 225 12.48 4.90 5.64
C CYS A 225 12.35 5.91 6.81
N GLU A 226 12.36 5.42 8.05
CA GLU A 226 12.17 6.22 9.28
C GLU A 226 13.08 5.69 10.40
N ASP A 227 13.43 6.57 11.33
CA ASP A 227 14.12 6.24 12.62
C ASP A 227 15.39 5.40 12.49
N ILE A 228 16.08 5.48 11.35
CA ILE A 228 17.38 4.84 11.10
C ILE A 228 18.42 5.96 10.95
N THR A 229 19.49 5.87 11.71
CA THR A 229 20.54 6.88 11.70
C THR A 229 21.52 6.69 10.55
N GLU A 230 22.20 7.76 10.15
CA GLU A 230 23.28 7.68 9.16
C GLU A 230 24.43 6.77 9.64
N GLU A 231 24.69 6.71 10.95
CA GLU A 231 25.71 5.85 11.54
C GLU A 231 25.36 4.36 11.36
N GLU A 232 24.08 3.97 11.53
CA GLU A 232 23.62 2.60 11.27
C GLU A 232 23.80 2.21 9.80
N ILE A 233 23.46 3.12 8.87
CA ILE A 233 23.70 2.87 7.42
C ILE A 233 25.18 2.74 7.11
N ARG A 234 26.03 3.56 7.72
CA ARG A 234 27.49 3.43 7.60
C ARG A 234 28.00 2.11 8.16
N GLY A 235 27.46 1.66 9.30
CA GLY A 235 27.76 0.34 9.87
C GLY A 235 27.45 -0.80 8.90
N ILE A 236 26.29 -0.74 8.21
CA ILE A 236 25.90 -1.69 7.15
C ILE A 236 26.93 -1.67 6.00
N ILE A 237 27.36 -0.48 5.57
CA ILE A 237 28.36 -0.35 4.50
C ILE A 237 29.70 -0.98 4.91
N GLU A 238 30.15 -0.77 6.15
CA GLU A 238 31.40 -1.39 6.64
C GLU A 238 31.25 -2.92 6.69
N GLU A 239 30.12 -3.46 7.13
CA GLU A 239 29.86 -4.90 7.10
C GLU A 239 29.90 -5.47 5.67
N ILE A 240 29.30 -4.79 4.67
CA ILE A 240 29.36 -5.16 3.25
C ILE A 240 30.83 -5.25 2.79
N LYS A 241 31.65 -4.27 3.16
CA LYS A 241 33.09 -4.24 2.81
C LYS A 241 33.88 -5.39 3.45
N GLU A 242 33.68 -5.62 4.76
CA GLU A 242 34.35 -6.68 5.52
C GLU A 242 34.03 -8.09 4.96
N LYS A 243 32.76 -8.34 4.61
CA LYS A 243 32.34 -9.63 4.05
C LYS A 243 32.79 -9.83 2.62
N ASN A 244 33.28 -8.79 1.96
CA ASN A 244 33.68 -8.82 0.54
C ASN A 244 32.59 -9.42 -0.34
N SER A 245 31.35 -8.96 -0.16
CA SER A 245 30.17 -9.44 -0.86
C SER A 245 30.27 -9.08 -2.35
N LYS A 246 29.77 -9.94 -3.23
CA LYS A 246 29.62 -9.63 -4.65
C LYS A 246 28.25 -9.01 -4.95
N TYR A 247 27.20 -9.61 -4.41
CA TYR A 247 25.82 -9.16 -4.56
C TYR A 247 25.33 -8.52 -3.29
N ILE A 248 24.63 -7.40 -3.41
CA ILE A 248 23.98 -6.73 -2.29
C ILE A 248 22.49 -6.65 -2.62
N VAL A 249 21.69 -7.48 -1.96
CA VAL A 249 20.22 -7.43 -2.09
C VAL A 249 19.70 -6.39 -1.12
N VAL A 250 18.98 -5.39 -1.63
CA VAL A 250 18.22 -4.42 -0.86
C VAL A 250 16.75 -4.73 -1.07
N ASP A 251 16.13 -5.28 -0.04
CA ASP A 251 14.72 -5.70 -0.08
C ASP A 251 13.81 -4.57 0.39
N LEU A 252 13.08 -3.98 -0.56
CA LEU A 252 12.10 -2.90 -0.35
C LEU A 252 10.66 -3.39 -0.43
N ARG A 253 10.42 -4.70 -0.41
CA ARG A 253 9.08 -5.28 -0.63
C ARG A 253 8.04 -4.89 0.41
N ASN A 254 8.46 -4.60 1.64
CA ASN A 254 7.58 -4.15 2.72
C ASN A 254 7.64 -2.64 2.95
N ASN A 255 8.47 -1.90 2.20
CA ASN A 255 8.76 -0.51 2.49
C ASN A 255 7.72 0.44 1.88
N ILE A 256 6.93 1.08 2.74
CA ILE A 256 5.90 2.06 2.37
C ILE A 256 6.41 3.50 2.28
N GLY A 257 7.70 3.75 2.53
CA GLY A 257 8.32 5.07 2.41
C GLY A 257 8.74 5.68 3.75
N GLY A 258 8.78 7.00 3.79
CA GLY A 258 9.32 7.86 4.84
C GLY A 258 10.29 8.88 4.23
N SER A 259 11.51 9.01 4.75
CA SER A 259 12.57 9.87 4.20
C SER A 259 13.52 9.09 3.28
N SER A 260 13.58 9.46 2.01
CA SER A 260 14.52 8.83 1.07
C SER A 260 15.99 9.14 1.38
N LEU A 261 16.27 10.24 2.08
CA LEU A 261 17.64 10.69 2.39
C LEU A 261 18.41 9.75 3.32
N ILE A 262 17.70 8.94 4.11
CA ILE A 262 18.31 7.98 5.04
C ILE A 262 19.23 7.00 4.30
N LEU A 263 18.85 6.56 3.11
CA LEU A 263 19.61 5.57 2.33
C LEU A 263 20.68 6.19 1.41
N ASP A 264 20.79 7.52 1.35
CA ASP A 264 21.76 8.22 0.49
C ASP A 264 23.23 7.76 0.69
N PRO A 265 23.73 7.48 1.91
CA PRO A 265 25.09 6.96 2.05
C PRO A 265 25.30 5.61 1.38
N LEU A 266 24.28 4.73 1.39
CA LEU A 266 24.35 3.42 0.71
C LEU A 266 24.24 3.56 -0.81
N THR A 267 23.37 4.43 -1.31
CA THR A 267 23.25 4.69 -2.76
C THR A 267 24.53 5.30 -3.32
N LYS A 268 25.13 6.26 -2.59
CA LYS A 268 26.44 6.84 -2.93
C LYS A 268 27.54 5.78 -2.92
N PHE A 269 27.55 4.90 -1.93
CA PHE A 269 28.53 3.81 -1.87
C PHE A 269 28.42 2.89 -3.09
N PHE A 270 27.21 2.54 -3.55
CA PHE A 270 27.04 1.75 -4.77
C PHE A 270 27.57 2.48 -6.00
N TYR A 271 27.24 3.76 -6.14
CA TYR A 271 27.71 4.56 -7.27
C TYR A 271 29.25 4.66 -7.33
N GLU A 272 29.91 4.85 -6.19
CA GLU A 272 31.38 4.94 -6.10
C GLU A 272 32.08 3.59 -6.31
N ASN A 273 31.40 2.46 -6.14
CA ASN A 273 31.95 1.11 -6.20
C ASN A 273 31.27 0.18 -7.20
N GLN A 274 30.69 0.74 -8.27
CA GLN A 274 29.83 0.01 -9.21
C GLN A 274 30.54 -1.09 -10.02
N ASP A 275 31.88 -1.10 -10.08
CA ASP A 275 32.63 -2.20 -10.70
C ASP A 275 32.91 -3.37 -9.72
N LYS A 276 32.69 -3.17 -8.43
CA LYS A 276 32.96 -4.16 -7.40
C LYS A 276 31.69 -4.87 -6.91
N TYR A 277 30.59 -4.14 -6.74
CA TYR A 277 29.34 -4.62 -6.17
C TYR A 277 28.23 -4.64 -7.22
N ILE A 278 27.34 -5.61 -7.11
CA ILE A 278 26.12 -5.73 -7.93
C ILE A 278 24.92 -5.54 -7.02
N PRO A 279 24.31 -4.35 -6.99
CA PRO A 279 23.07 -4.12 -6.24
C PRO A 279 21.91 -4.87 -6.88
N VAL A 280 21.07 -5.49 -6.04
CA VAL A 280 19.82 -6.13 -6.45
C VAL A 280 18.70 -5.59 -5.58
N VAL A 281 17.68 -5.00 -6.20
CA VAL A 281 16.55 -4.42 -5.47
C VAL A 281 15.35 -5.34 -5.59
N PHE A 282 14.81 -5.78 -4.43
CA PHE A 282 13.53 -6.48 -4.43
C PHE A 282 12.37 -5.51 -4.28
N LEU A 283 11.39 -5.64 -5.19
CA LEU A 283 10.23 -4.76 -5.30
C LEU A 283 8.93 -5.55 -5.16
N SER A 284 7.91 -4.94 -4.58
CA SER A 284 6.58 -5.52 -4.51
C SER A 284 5.47 -4.48 -4.75
N ASN A 285 4.24 -4.96 -4.83
CA ASN A 285 3.05 -4.12 -4.86
C ASN A 285 2.80 -3.32 -3.55
N TYR A 286 3.68 -3.43 -2.55
CA TYR A 286 3.66 -2.58 -1.35
C TYR A 286 4.80 -1.55 -1.34
N THR A 287 5.81 -1.68 -2.21
CA THR A 287 6.89 -0.67 -2.32
C THR A 287 6.29 0.68 -2.74
N TYR A 288 6.47 1.72 -1.88
CA TYR A 288 5.74 2.96 -2.06
C TYR A 288 6.56 4.20 -1.64
N SER A 289 6.16 5.39 -2.09
CA SER A 289 6.67 6.70 -1.67
C SER A 289 8.21 6.83 -1.76
N ALA A 290 8.91 7.10 -0.65
CA ALA A 290 10.36 7.26 -0.60
C ALA A 290 11.12 6.00 -1.01
N ALA A 291 10.55 4.79 -0.79
CA ALA A 291 11.16 3.55 -1.22
C ALA A 291 11.34 3.48 -2.76
N ILE A 292 10.47 4.16 -3.54
CA ILE A 292 10.62 4.26 -4.99
C ILE A 292 11.85 5.10 -5.35
N ILE A 293 12.07 6.22 -4.64
CA ILE A 293 13.24 7.08 -4.86
C ILE A 293 14.51 6.30 -4.52
N ASN A 294 14.52 5.58 -3.39
CA ASN A 294 15.65 4.73 -3.02
C ASN A 294 15.91 3.64 -4.06
N ALA A 295 14.85 2.99 -4.58
CA ALA A 295 14.98 1.99 -5.63
C ALA A 295 15.62 2.58 -6.89
N LEU A 296 15.15 3.73 -7.38
CA LEU A 296 15.69 4.42 -8.56
C LEU A 296 17.16 4.79 -8.35
N ASN A 297 17.49 5.42 -7.21
CA ASN A 297 18.85 5.82 -6.89
C ASN A 297 19.82 4.63 -6.86
N ILE A 298 19.37 3.45 -6.37
CA ILE A 298 20.19 2.23 -6.41
C ILE A 298 20.32 1.71 -7.85
N LEU A 299 19.24 1.76 -8.62
CA LEU A 299 19.19 1.26 -9.99
C LEU A 299 19.96 2.12 -10.98
N ASP A 300 20.34 3.35 -10.63
CA ASP A 300 21.28 4.19 -11.39
C ASP A 300 22.71 3.64 -11.37
N SER A 301 23.02 2.70 -10.47
CA SER A 301 24.34 2.06 -10.43
C SER A 301 24.48 1.06 -11.58
N LYS A 302 25.67 1.03 -12.21
CA LYS A 302 26.01 0.06 -13.25
C LYS A 302 25.79 -1.38 -12.77
N ASN A 303 25.18 -2.20 -13.59
CA ASN A 303 24.84 -3.59 -13.30
C ASN A 303 23.79 -3.79 -12.17
N ALA A 304 23.16 -2.75 -11.68
CA ALA A 304 22.07 -2.90 -10.74
C ALA A 304 20.87 -3.60 -11.39
N LEU A 305 20.19 -4.46 -10.61
CA LEU A 305 19.07 -5.26 -11.07
C LEU A 305 17.89 -5.12 -10.11
N SER A 306 16.67 -5.14 -10.63
CA SER A 306 15.48 -5.25 -9.79
C SER A 306 14.68 -6.51 -10.11
N ILE A 307 14.19 -7.17 -9.07
CA ILE A 307 13.41 -8.42 -9.13
C ILE A 307 12.12 -8.23 -8.32
N GLY A 308 11.02 -8.79 -8.78
CA GLY A 308 9.76 -8.77 -8.03
C GLY A 308 8.55 -8.42 -8.87
N THR A 309 7.62 -7.65 -8.30
CA THR A 309 6.41 -7.18 -8.98
C THR A 309 6.41 -5.67 -9.15
N LYS A 310 5.49 -5.17 -9.99
CA LYS A 310 5.26 -3.71 -10.11
C LYS A 310 4.91 -3.11 -8.76
N THR A 311 5.40 -1.91 -8.51
CA THR A 311 5.23 -1.20 -7.24
C THR A 311 3.88 -0.50 -7.12
N ALA A 312 3.40 -0.25 -5.89
CA ALA A 312 2.26 0.64 -5.65
C ALA A 312 2.65 2.10 -5.92
N GLY A 313 3.83 2.51 -5.45
CA GLY A 313 4.34 3.85 -5.71
C GLY A 313 4.73 4.05 -7.17
N SER A 314 4.77 5.31 -7.56
CA SER A 314 5.16 5.76 -8.89
C SER A 314 6.36 6.70 -8.79
N PRO A 315 7.32 6.66 -9.75
CA PRO A 315 8.38 7.66 -9.86
C PRO A 315 7.86 9.08 -10.06
N THR A 316 6.90 9.27 -10.97
CA THR A 316 6.24 10.55 -11.19
C THR A 316 4.92 10.60 -10.44
N LYS A 317 4.86 11.44 -9.38
CA LYS A 317 3.76 11.47 -8.41
C LYS A 317 3.70 12.79 -7.65
N PHE A 318 2.60 13.02 -6.95
CA PHE A 318 2.60 13.93 -5.80
C PHE A 318 3.17 13.24 -4.56
N GLY A 319 3.71 14.02 -3.63
CA GLY A 319 4.30 13.50 -2.40
C GLY A 319 4.88 14.61 -1.54
N GLU A 320 5.75 14.22 -0.58
CA GLU A 320 6.20 15.12 0.48
C GLU A 320 4.99 15.80 1.14
N THR A 321 4.67 15.47 2.36
CA THR A 321 3.35 15.82 2.89
C THR A 321 3.43 16.74 4.09
N THR A 322 2.37 17.53 4.27
CA THR A 322 2.09 18.23 5.53
C THR A 322 0.73 17.82 6.06
N THR A 323 0.52 18.01 7.35
CA THR A 323 -0.77 17.74 7.99
C THR A 323 -1.42 19.05 8.41
N ILE A 324 -2.69 19.24 8.04
CA ILE A 324 -3.54 20.31 8.56
C ILE A 324 -4.63 19.74 9.44
N THR A 325 -5.13 20.54 10.40
CA THR A 325 -6.25 20.14 11.26
C THR A 325 -7.44 21.04 10.95
N LEU A 326 -8.59 20.45 10.66
CA LEU A 326 -9.83 21.16 10.40
C LEU A 326 -10.31 21.84 11.70
N PRO A 327 -10.64 23.15 11.68
CA PRO A 327 -10.80 23.94 12.91
C PRO A 327 -12.03 23.58 13.75
N ASN A 328 -13.07 22.99 13.16
CA ASN A 328 -14.31 22.68 13.88
C ASN A 328 -14.46 21.20 14.22
N THR A 329 -14.04 20.30 13.35
CA THR A 329 -14.17 18.84 13.52
C THR A 329 -12.90 18.21 14.09
N ASN A 330 -11.78 18.94 14.14
CA ASN A 330 -10.46 18.44 14.53
C ASN A 330 -9.96 17.24 13.68
N ILE A 331 -10.50 17.08 12.47
CA ILE A 331 -10.03 16.03 11.55
C ILE A 331 -8.70 16.49 10.96
N GLU A 332 -7.72 15.57 10.98
CA GLU A 332 -6.42 15.78 10.34
C GLU A 332 -6.48 15.34 8.88
N ILE A 333 -6.00 16.23 8.00
CA ILE A 333 -5.87 15.98 6.57
C ILE A 333 -4.38 16.05 6.20
N VAL A 334 -3.88 15.04 5.56
CA VAL A 334 -2.55 14.99 4.96
C VAL A 334 -2.67 15.51 3.54
N ILE A 335 -1.82 16.45 3.15
CA ILE A 335 -1.80 17.08 1.81
C ILE A 335 -0.38 16.99 1.25
N SER A 336 -0.25 16.57 0.00
CA SER A 336 1.02 16.62 -0.73
C SER A 336 1.49 18.05 -0.95
N THR A 337 2.79 18.28 -0.80
CA THR A 337 3.42 19.61 -0.94
C THR A 337 4.33 19.72 -2.17
N LYS A 338 4.62 18.60 -2.83
CA LYS A 338 5.58 18.54 -3.93
C LYS A 338 5.09 17.64 -5.07
N TYR A 339 5.40 18.03 -6.29
CA TYR A 339 5.30 17.18 -7.47
C TYR A 339 6.69 16.65 -7.81
N PHE A 340 6.82 15.34 -7.87
CA PHE A 340 8.01 14.65 -8.32
C PHE A 340 7.80 14.25 -9.77
N GLU A 341 8.71 14.65 -10.64
CA GLU A 341 8.72 14.27 -12.04
C GLU A 341 10.00 13.49 -12.33
N GLU A 342 9.83 12.23 -12.73
CA GLU A 342 10.95 11.35 -13.09
C GLU A 342 10.93 11.09 -14.58
N LYS A 343 12.09 11.31 -15.22
CA LYS A 343 12.22 11.16 -16.67
C LYS A 343 11.91 9.74 -17.13
N GLY A 344 11.01 9.62 -18.09
CA GLY A 344 10.61 8.32 -18.65
C GLY A 344 9.41 7.69 -17.95
N TYR A 345 8.85 8.32 -16.93
CA TYR A 345 7.66 7.83 -16.23
C TYR A 345 6.51 8.83 -16.31
N SER A 346 5.35 8.37 -16.76
CA SER A 346 4.12 9.13 -16.69
C SER A 346 3.59 9.19 -15.24
N PHE A 347 2.73 10.17 -14.95
CA PHE A 347 2.07 10.27 -13.64
C PHE A 347 1.36 8.96 -13.28
N GLY A 348 1.57 8.50 -12.06
CA GLY A 348 0.96 7.28 -11.53
C GLY A 348 1.49 5.97 -12.14
N GLN A 349 2.42 6.02 -13.08
CA GLN A 349 3.01 4.81 -13.68
C GLN A 349 3.86 4.07 -12.64
N PRO A 350 3.54 2.80 -12.29
CA PRO A 350 4.35 2.01 -11.38
C PRO A 350 5.78 1.78 -11.87
N LEU A 351 6.74 1.68 -10.95
CA LEU A 351 8.06 1.15 -11.27
C LEU A 351 7.93 -0.34 -11.61
N THR A 352 8.41 -0.72 -12.79
CA THR A 352 8.39 -2.11 -13.24
C THR A 352 9.77 -2.72 -13.03
N PRO A 353 9.91 -3.86 -12.33
CA PRO A 353 11.21 -4.49 -12.13
C PRO A 353 11.80 -4.99 -13.45
N HIS A 354 13.14 -5.10 -13.53
CA HIS A 354 13.85 -5.68 -14.67
C HIS A 354 13.45 -7.14 -14.89
N ILE A 355 13.30 -7.90 -13.79
CA ILE A 355 12.84 -9.28 -13.81
C ILE A 355 11.53 -9.36 -13.00
N GLY A 356 10.44 -9.57 -13.73
CA GLY A 356 9.13 -9.76 -13.14
C GLY A 356 8.93 -11.17 -12.62
N THR A 357 8.50 -11.32 -11.38
CA THR A 357 8.12 -12.60 -10.79
C THR A 357 6.61 -12.78 -10.79
N LYS A 358 6.19 -14.04 -10.71
CA LYS A 358 4.80 -14.42 -10.53
C LYS A 358 4.69 -15.36 -9.35
N GLN A 359 3.66 -15.17 -8.55
CA GLN A 359 3.37 -16.00 -7.41
C GLN A 359 1.95 -16.52 -7.50
N THR A 360 1.74 -17.82 -7.34
CA THR A 360 0.40 -18.40 -7.21
C THR A 360 -0.16 -18.15 -5.81
N ILE A 361 -1.48 -18.29 -5.64
CA ILE A 361 -2.09 -18.19 -4.30
C ILE A 361 -1.52 -19.26 -3.34
N GLU A 362 -1.24 -20.45 -3.81
CA GLU A 362 -0.64 -21.53 -3.01
C GLU A 362 0.78 -21.17 -2.54
N GLN A 363 1.63 -20.65 -3.44
CA GLN A 363 2.96 -20.17 -3.09
C GLN A 363 2.91 -19.03 -2.09
N TYR A 364 1.94 -18.10 -2.26
CA TYR A 364 1.73 -17.00 -1.33
C TYR A 364 1.38 -17.51 0.07
N LEU A 365 0.41 -18.41 0.19
CA LEU A 365 -0.06 -18.99 1.46
C LEU A 365 1.04 -19.80 2.16
N ASN A 366 1.87 -20.49 1.41
CA ASN A 366 3.02 -21.26 1.92
C ASN A 366 4.28 -20.41 2.15
N ALA A 367 4.20 -19.09 1.99
CA ALA A 367 5.32 -18.17 2.13
C ALA A 367 6.57 -18.59 1.31
N VAL A 368 6.36 -19.01 0.06
CA VAL A 368 7.45 -19.26 -0.88
C VAL A 368 8.00 -17.93 -1.35
N ASP A 369 9.30 -17.71 -1.21
CA ASP A 369 9.96 -16.47 -1.67
C ASP A 369 10.40 -16.61 -3.14
N VAL A 370 9.46 -16.36 -4.04
CA VAL A 370 9.68 -16.47 -5.50
C VAL A 370 10.72 -15.46 -6.02
N ASP A 371 10.90 -14.32 -5.34
CA ASP A 371 11.89 -13.29 -5.72
C ASP A 371 13.30 -13.75 -5.35
N TRP A 372 13.45 -14.33 -4.16
CA TRP A 372 14.71 -14.94 -3.73
C TRP A 372 15.09 -16.13 -4.63
N ASP A 373 14.13 -17.00 -4.94
CA ASP A 373 14.35 -18.12 -5.85
C ASP A 373 14.77 -17.65 -7.25
N GLU A 374 14.16 -16.56 -7.74
CA GLU A 374 14.54 -15.98 -9.03
C GLU A 374 15.95 -15.37 -8.97
N PHE A 375 16.28 -14.65 -7.90
CA PHE A 375 17.63 -14.14 -7.69
C PHE A 375 18.67 -15.26 -7.71
N LEU A 376 18.40 -16.39 -7.07
CA LEU A 376 19.33 -17.55 -7.09
C LEU A 376 19.55 -18.10 -8.50
N LYS A 377 18.51 -18.14 -9.35
CA LYS A 377 18.64 -18.56 -10.74
C LYS A 377 19.53 -17.59 -11.53
N GLN A 378 19.33 -16.28 -11.37
CA GLN A 378 20.13 -15.27 -12.07
C GLN A 378 21.63 -15.29 -11.71
N LYS A 379 21.97 -15.75 -10.51
CA LYS A 379 23.37 -15.93 -10.08
C LYS A 379 24.08 -17.11 -10.75
N CYS A 380 23.34 -18.09 -11.22
CA CYS A 380 23.89 -19.31 -11.83
C CYS A 380 24.32 -19.12 -13.29
N TYR A 381 24.05 -17.93 -13.85
CA TYR A 381 24.47 -17.52 -15.18
C TYR A 381 25.47 -16.36 -15.10
#